data_6b4e9c8987f6fc0e97a0e24aff73d1d3
#
_entry.id   6b4e9c8987f6fc0e97a0e24aff73d1d3
#
_cell.length_a   1.000
_cell.length_b   1.000
_cell.length_c   1.000
_cell.angle_alpha   90.00
_cell.angle_beta   90.00
_cell.angle_gamma   90.00
#
_symmetry.space_group_name_H-M   'P 1'
#
loop_
_entity.id
_entity.type
_entity.pdbx_description
1 polymer ?
#
loop_
_entity_poly.entity_id
_entity_poly.type
_entity_poly.pdbx_seq_one_letter_code
_entity_poly.pdbx_strand_id
1 'polypeptide(L)'
;MNSFLNVQDLGDLKQALREAQEIKADRYKYNTLGKNKTLLMVFFNNSLRTRLSTQKAAMNLGMNVIVLDVNAGAWKLETERGVIMDGDKSEHLLEAIPVMSSYCDIIGIRSFAGLTDRDYDYAETVYHQFVQYSGRPVFAMETATVHPLQAFADLITIEENSPLAFRREVGGKAVKVVLTWAPHPRALPQAVPNSFAQWMLAADVDFVITHPEGYELDPKFVAGAHVEYDQRKAFEGADFIYAKNWSCPGVTRPEDYGKILHDYHHMMHWTVDAEHMSWTNNAHFMHCLPVRRGMIVTDEVIEAPTSLVIPEAANREISATVVLKRILTTL
;
A
#
# COMPACT_ATOMS: atom_id res chain seq x y z
N MET A 1 15.34 -3.45 -12.53
CA MET A 1 14.02 -3.86 -11.99
C MET A 1 12.98 -3.63 -13.08
N ASN A 2 12.38 -4.69 -13.62
CA ASN A 2 11.42 -4.58 -14.74
C ASN A 2 9.95 -4.53 -14.26
N SER A 3 9.68 -5.00 -13.04
CA SER A 3 8.38 -4.89 -12.38
C SER A 3 8.54 -4.70 -10.89
N PHE A 4 7.55 -4.06 -10.25
CA PHE A 4 7.51 -3.92 -8.80
C PHE A 4 6.06 -4.04 -8.32
N LEU A 5 5.77 -5.13 -7.64
CA LEU A 5 4.43 -5.45 -7.12
C LEU A 5 4.45 -5.75 -5.61
N ASN A 6 5.53 -6.33 -5.10
CA ASN A 6 5.61 -6.80 -3.72
C ASN A 6 7.01 -6.58 -3.12
N VAL A 7 7.19 -6.97 -1.87
CA VAL A 7 8.43 -6.77 -1.13
C VAL A 7 9.61 -7.53 -1.74
N GLN A 8 9.39 -8.71 -2.33
CA GLN A 8 10.44 -9.52 -2.94
C GLN A 8 11.07 -8.83 -4.15
N ASP A 9 10.29 -8.04 -4.89
CA ASP A 9 10.79 -7.28 -6.06
C ASP A 9 11.78 -6.18 -5.65
N LEU A 10 11.71 -5.72 -4.41
CA LEU A 10 12.66 -4.74 -3.88
C LEU A 10 14.04 -5.36 -3.55
N GLY A 11 14.10 -6.66 -3.29
CA GLY A 11 15.34 -7.36 -2.90
C GLY A 11 15.75 -7.06 -1.46
N ASP A 12 17.00 -6.67 -1.21
CA ASP A 12 17.51 -6.41 0.15
C ASP A 12 16.83 -5.20 0.79
N LEU A 13 15.99 -5.46 1.81
CA LEU A 13 15.27 -4.44 2.58
C LEU A 13 16.21 -3.53 3.36
N LYS A 14 17.30 -4.06 3.92
CA LYS A 14 18.25 -3.24 4.68
C LYS A 14 18.95 -2.24 3.78
N GLN A 15 19.28 -2.67 2.56
CA GLN A 15 19.82 -1.76 1.55
C GLN A 15 18.77 -0.71 1.14
N ALA A 16 17.52 -1.11 0.92
CA ALA A 16 16.45 -0.19 0.55
C ALA A 16 16.17 0.87 1.64
N LEU A 17 16.22 0.50 2.92
CA LEU A 17 16.09 1.43 4.04
C LEU A 17 17.28 2.41 4.11
N ARG A 18 18.52 1.96 3.87
CA ARG A 18 19.68 2.87 3.77
C ARG A 18 19.53 3.84 2.61
N GLU A 19 19.07 3.38 1.43
CA GLU A 19 18.79 4.25 0.28
C GLU A 19 17.69 5.28 0.60
N ALA A 20 16.65 4.88 1.34
CA ALA A 20 15.60 5.77 1.79
C ALA A 20 16.13 6.88 2.72
N GLN A 21 16.98 6.53 3.69
CA GLN A 21 17.65 7.49 4.58
C GLN A 21 18.54 8.46 3.81
N GLU A 22 19.32 7.96 2.85
CA GLU A 22 20.18 8.76 1.98
C GLU A 22 19.38 9.76 1.13
N ILE A 23 18.29 9.31 0.52
CA ILE A 23 17.39 10.17 -0.29
C ILE A 23 16.68 11.19 0.60
N LYS A 24 16.30 10.80 1.81
CA LYS A 24 15.65 11.73 2.75
C LYS A 24 16.60 12.83 3.23
N ALA A 25 17.90 12.53 3.38
CA ALA A 25 18.94 13.50 3.71
C ALA A 25 19.20 14.50 2.56
N ASP A 26 19.14 14.04 1.31
CA ASP A 26 19.27 14.87 0.11
C ASP A 26 18.31 14.38 -0.99
N ARG A 27 17.13 15.00 -1.06
CA ARG A 27 16.06 14.63 -2.00
C ARG A 27 16.42 14.84 -3.47
N TYR A 28 17.44 15.63 -3.76
CA TYR A 28 17.86 15.96 -5.11
C TYR A 28 19.19 15.31 -5.52
N LYS A 29 19.76 14.45 -4.67
CA LYS A 29 21.03 13.75 -4.94
C LYS A 29 21.08 13.08 -6.31
N TYR A 30 19.97 12.58 -6.80
CA TYR A 30 19.85 11.85 -8.07
C TYR A 30 19.06 12.62 -9.14
N ASN A 31 19.02 13.95 -9.08
CA ASN A 31 18.16 14.81 -9.91
C ASN A 31 18.44 14.80 -11.40
N THR A 32 19.49 14.13 -11.84
CA THR A 32 19.84 13.96 -13.27
C THR A 32 19.60 12.53 -13.77
N LEU A 33 19.30 11.58 -12.87
CA LEU A 33 19.18 10.16 -13.21
C LEU A 33 18.04 9.90 -14.22
N GLY A 34 16.92 10.61 -14.07
CA GLY A 34 15.75 10.51 -14.94
C GLY A 34 15.72 11.52 -16.09
N LYS A 35 16.85 12.18 -16.39
CA LYS A 35 16.90 13.19 -17.47
C LYS A 35 16.45 12.57 -18.81
N ASN A 36 15.51 13.25 -19.48
CA ASN A 36 14.89 12.80 -20.74
C ASN A 36 14.08 11.50 -20.64
N LYS A 37 13.79 11.03 -19.41
CA LYS A 37 12.89 9.91 -19.16
C LYS A 37 11.51 10.41 -18.75
N THR A 38 10.49 9.70 -19.17
CA THR A 38 9.08 10.02 -18.87
C THR A 38 8.45 8.92 -18.07
N LEU A 39 7.89 9.27 -16.89
CA LEU A 39 7.00 8.44 -16.13
C LEU A 39 5.55 8.66 -16.59
N LEU A 40 4.85 7.60 -16.98
CA LEU A 40 3.40 7.60 -17.15
C LEU A 40 2.74 7.02 -15.89
N MET A 41 1.85 7.78 -15.26
CA MET A 41 1.04 7.35 -14.13
C MET A 41 -0.40 7.12 -14.59
N VAL A 42 -0.88 5.88 -14.58
CA VAL A 42 -2.22 5.50 -15.03
C VAL A 42 -3.12 5.26 -13.81
N PHE A 43 -4.19 6.03 -13.72
CA PHE A 43 -5.16 5.98 -12.62
C PHE A 43 -6.51 5.47 -13.11
N PHE A 44 -6.90 4.27 -12.69
CA PHE A 44 -8.27 3.76 -12.80
C PHE A 44 -9.14 4.24 -11.64
N ASN A 45 -8.53 4.69 -10.55
CA ASN A 45 -9.19 5.20 -9.35
C ASN A 45 -8.49 6.45 -8.82
N ASN A 46 -9.26 7.41 -8.34
CA ASN A 46 -8.75 8.68 -7.83
C ASN A 46 -7.80 8.50 -6.63
N SER A 47 -6.81 9.37 -6.53
CA SER A 47 -5.91 9.45 -5.37
C SER A 47 -5.33 10.84 -5.21
N LEU A 48 -5.31 11.34 -3.97
CA LEU A 48 -4.59 12.56 -3.63
C LEU A 48 -3.11 12.28 -3.37
N ARG A 49 -2.81 11.44 -2.39
CA ARG A 49 -1.44 11.20 -1.92
C ARG A 49 -0.56 10.48 -2.93
N THR A 50 -1.07 9.38 -3.55
CA THR A 50 -0.32 8.64 -4.57
C THR A 50 0.05 9.55 -5.73
N ARG A 51 -0.89 10.39 -6.18
CA ARG A 51 -0.65 11.36 -7.26
C ARG A 51 0.48 12.33 -6.89
N LEU A 52 0.35 13.01 -5.76
CA LEU A 52 1.32 14.04 -5.34
C LEU A 52 2.70 13.45 -5.02
N SER A 53 2.76 12.37 -4.24
CA SER A 53 4.00 11.77 -3.79
C SER A 53 4.80 11.15 -4.94
N THR A 54 4.15 10.41 -5.85
CA THR A 54 4.83 9.75 -6.97
C THR A 54 5.28 10.75 -8.03
N GLN A 55 4.47 11.78 -8.33
CA GLN A 55 4.90 12.89 -9.21
C GLN A 55 6.13 13.58 -8.62
N LYS A 56 6.07 13.95 -7.32
CA LYS A 56 7.18 14.63 -6.65
C LYS A 56 8.45 13.78 -6.67
N ALA A 57 8.33 12.47 -6.41
CA ALA A 57 9.45 11.52 -6.48
C ALA A 57 10.11 11.52 -7.88
N ALA A 58 9.31 11.40 -8.93
CA ALA A 58 9.80 11.41 -10.31
C ALA A 58 10.49 12.74 -10.67
N MET A 59 9.89 13.87 -10.27
CA MET A 59 10.47 15.21 -10.49
C MET A 59 11.80 15.40 -9.75
N ASN A 60 11.94 14.87 -8.53
CA ASN A 60 13.19 14.92 -7.78
C ASN A 60 14.32 14.13 -8.47
N LEU A 61 13.97 13.09 -9.25
CA LEU A 61 14.91 12.32 -10.07
C LEU A 61 15.18 12.97 -11.44
N GLY A 62 14.53 14.08 -11.78
CA GLY A 62 14.68 14.80 -13.05
C GLY A 62 13.86 14.21 -14.20
N MET A 63 12.82 13.42 -13.92
CA MET A 63 11.93 12.85 -14.92
C MET A 63 10.85 13.83 -15.38
N ASN A 64 10.37 13.65 -16.62
CA ASN A 64 9.07 14.16 -17.04
C ASN A 64 7.97 13.26 -16.48
N VAL A 65 6.78 13.82 -16.24
CA VAL A 65 5.63 13.08 -15.70
C VAL A 65 4.39 13.34 -16.53
N ILE A 66 3.75 12.26 -16.98
CA ILE A 66 2.42 12.28 -17.60
C ILE A 66 1.46 11.57 -16.62
N VAL A 67 0.33 12.19 -16.34
CA VAL A 67 -0.71 11.60 -15.50
C VAL A 67 -1.98 11.40 -16.32
N LEU A 68 -2.43 10.16 -16.38
CA LEU A 68 -3.65 9.76 -17.09
C LEU A 68 -4.69 9.25 -16.08
N ASP A 69 -5.83 9.92 -16.01
CA ASP A 69 -7.04 9.44 -15.36
C ASP A 69 -7.93 8.75 -16.39
N VAL A 70 -8.01 7.43 -16.36
CA VAL A 70 -8.74 6.63 -17.36
C VAL A 70 -10.23 7.00 -17.40
N ASN A 71 -10.83 7.33 -16.25
CA ASN A 71 -12.27 7.63 -16.18
C ASN A 71 -12.61 9.12 -16.25
N ALA A 72 -11.63 10.02 -16.33
CA ALA A 72 -11.85 11.47 -16.32
C ALA A 72 -11.03 12.23 -17.38
N GLY A 73 -9.90 11.66 -17.82
CA GLY A 73 -9.00 12.28 -18.81
C GLY A 73 -8.97 11.55 -20.16
N ALA A 74 -9.64 10.41 -20.27
CA ALA A 74 -9.75 9.60 -21.49
C ALA A 74 -11.12 8.90 -21.53
N TRP A 75 -11.38 8.19 -22.60
CA TRP A 75 -12.53 7.27 -22.66
C TRP A 75 -12.31 6.04 -21.77
N LYS A 76 -13.39 5.33 -21.47
CA LYS A 76 -13.35 4.10 -20.69
C LYS A 76 -12.66 2.99 -21.48
N LEU A 77 -11.84 2.21 -20.79
CA LEU A 77 -11.11 1.09 -21.34
C LEU A 77 -11.78 -0.24 -20.98
N GLU A 78 -11.86 -1.15 -21.95
CA GLU A 78 -12.24 -2.54 -21.73
C GLU A 78 -11.02 -3.33 -21.26
N THR A 79 -11.17 -4.12 -20.19
CA THR A 79 -10.10 -4.91 -19.59
C THR A 79 -10.26 -6.41 -19.81
N GLU A 80 -11.46 -6.87 -20.21
CA GLU A 80 -11.78 -8.29 -20.34
C GLU A 80 -11.70 -8.74 -21.80
N ARG A 81 -11.07 -9.90 -22.03
CA ARG A 81 -10.95 -10.49 -23.34
C ARG A 81 -12.25 -11.22 -23.75
N GLY A 82 -12.50 -11.26 -25.05
CA GLY A 82 -13.62 -12.02 -25.64
C GLY A 82 -14.98 -11.37 -25.48
N VAL A 83 -15.05 -10.15 -24.96
CA VAL A 83 -16.30 -9.37 -24.89
C VAL A 83 -16.62 -8.71 -26.22
N ILE A 84 -17.92 -8.53 -26.50
CA ILE A 84 -18.38 -7.67 -27.59
C ILE A 84 -18.43 -6.23 -27.04
N MET A 85 -17.64 -5.33 -27.63
CA MET A 85 -17.53 -3.93 -27.16
C MET A 85 -18.67 -3.07 -27.72
N ASP A 86 -19.91 -3.39 -27.37
CA ASP A 86 -21.14 -2.67 -27.77
C ASP A 86 -21.69 -1.73 -26.68
N GLY A 87 -20.95 -1.59 -25.56
CA GLY A 87 -21.29 -0.73 -24.43
C GLY A 87 -20.60 0.65 -24.45
N ASP A 88 -20.26 1.15 -23.28
CA ASP A 88 -19.71 2.49 -23.06
C ASP A 88 -18.17 2.56 -23.04
N LYS A 89 -17.48 1.45 -23.27
CA LYS A 89 -16.02 1.36 -23.36
C LYS A 89 -15.59 1.47 -24.82
N SER A 90 -14.73 2.43 -25.13
CA SER A 90 -14.40 2.81 -26.52
C SER A 90 -13.14 2.14 -27.06
N GLU A 91 -12.26 1.62 -26.20
CA GLU A 91 -10.99 1.00 -26.57
C GLU A 91 -10.67 -0.15 -25.65
N HIS A 92 -10.07 -1.21 -26.17
CA HIS A 92 -9.59 -2.31 -25.34
C HIS A 92 -8.22 -1.98 -24.76
N LEU A 93 -7.95 -2.43 -23.52
CA LEU A 93 -6.69 -2.18 -22.84
C LEU A 93 -5.47 -2.75 -23.60
N LEU A 94 -5.67 -3.81 -24.38
CA LEU A 94 -4.59 -4.44 -25.16
C LEU A 94 -4.10 -3.58 -26.33
N GLU A 95 -4.91 -2.68 -26.88
CA GLU A 95 -4.48 -1.67 -27.86
C GLU A 95 -3.97 -0.44 -27.14
N ALA A 96 -4.62 -0.02 -26.05
CA ALA A 96 -4.23 1.18 -25.31
C ALA A 96 -2.85 1.06 -24.68
N ILE A 97 -2.48 -0.12 -24.12
CA ILE A 97 -1.16 -0.32 -23.46
C ILE A 97 0.02 -0.08 -24.41
N PRO A 98 0.14 -0.70 -25.59
CA PRO A 98 1.24 -0.44 -26.51
C PRO A 98 1.31 1.02 -26.97
N VAL A 99 0.15 1.66 -27.17
CA VAL A 99 0.09 3.09 -27.55
C VAL A 99 0.62 3.97 -26.42
N MET A 100 0.12 3.80 -25.19
CA MET A 100 0.61 4.53 -24.02
C MET A 100 2.13 4.32 -23.80
N SER A 101 2.59 3.10 -24.01
CA SER A 101 4.01 2.71 -23.84
C SER A 101 4.95 3.38 -24.83
N SER A 102 4.44 3.82 -25.99
CA SER A 102 5.25 4.55 -26.97
C SER A 102 5.58 5.98 -26.51
N TYR A 103 4.87 6.51 -25.51
CA TYR A 103 5.04 7.88 -25.00
C TYR A 103 5.78 7.95 -23.67
N CYS A 104 6.23 6.82 -23.11
CA CYS A 104 6.89 6.81 -21.82
C CYS A 104 8.02 5.78 -21.70
N ASP A 105 8.81 5.89 -20.65
CA ASP A 105 9.90 4.97 -20.33
C ASP A 105 9.56 4.04 -19.16
N ILE A 106 8.70 4.49 -18.23
CA ILE A 106 8.27 3.76 -17.03
C ILE A 106 6.78 3.98 -16.85
N ILE A 107 6.06 2.96 -16.37
CA ILE A 107 4.62 3.03 -16.13
C ILE A 107 4.31 2.70 -14.66
N GLY A 108 3.56 3.59 -14.00
CA GLY A 108 2.97 3.35 -12.68
C GLY A 108 1.47 3.10 -12.79
N ILE A 109 0.97 2.02 -12.15
CA ILE A 109 -0.44 1.62 -12.25
C ILE A 109 -1.13 1.76 -10.89
N ARG A 110 -2.34 2.37 -10.91
CA ARG A 110 -3.28 2.35 -9.80
C ARG A 110 -4.63 1.81 -10.28
N SER A 111 -4.99 0.62 -9.79
CA SER A 111 -6.19 -0.11 -10.19
C SER A 111 -6.72 -0.92 -9.01
N PHE A 112 -7.84 -0.49 -8.42
CA PHE A 112 -8.43 -1.13 -7.26
C PHE A 112 -9.14 -2.45 -7.59
N ALA A 113 -9.31 -3.28 -6.56
CA ALA A 113 -10.21 -4.42 -6.60
C ALA A 113 -11.64 -3.96 -6.90
N GLY A 114 -12.34 -4.74 -7.74
CA GLY A 114 -13.77 -4.57 -7.99
C GLY A 114 -14.62 -5.03 -6.81
N LEU A 115 -14.08 -5.88 -5.94
CA LEU A 115 -14.74 -6.49 -4.78
C LEU A 115 -16.00 -7.30 -5.14
N THR A 116 -16.07 -7.81 -6.37
CA THR A 116 -17.18 -8.59 -6.91
C THR A 116 -16.75 -9.97 -7.38
N ASP A 117 -15.56 -10.09 -7.94
CA ASP A 117 -14.94 -11.32 -8.38
C ASP A 117 -13.55 -11.44 -7.76
N ARG A 118 -13.43 -12.36 -6.80
CA ARG A 118 -12.19 -12.58 -6.06
C ARG A 118 -11.06 -13.08 -6.94
N ASP A 119 -11.36 -14.02 -7.83
CA ASP A 119 -10.34 -14.64 -8.66
C ASP A 119 -9.77 -13.63 -9.67
N TYR A 120 -10.63 -12.80 -10.24
CA TYR A 120 -10.20 -11.70 -11.12
C TYR A 120 -9.33 -10.68 -10.38
N ASP A 121 -9.75 -10.23 -9.19
CA ASP A 121 -9.01 -9.26 -8.39
C ASP A 121 -7.67 -9.85 -7.91
N TYR A 122 -7.66 -11.10 -7.41
CA TYR A 122 -6.45 -11.74 -6.90
C TYR A 122 -5.50 -12.24 -8.00
N ALA A 123 -5.95 -12.33 -9.24
CA ALA A 123 -5.10 -12.54 -10.42
C ALA A 123 -4.35 -11.28 -10.84
N GLU A 124 -4.65 -10.09 -10.26
CA GLU A 124 -4.03 -8.81 -10.62
C GLU A 124 -4.09 -8.54 -12.12
N THR A 125 -5.22 -8.85 -12.76
CA THR A 125 -5.37 -8.94 -14.22
C THR A 125 -4.92 -7.67 -14.93
N VAL A 126 -5.35 -6.49 -14.46
CA VAL A 126 -4.99 -5.21 -15.07
C VAL A 126 -3.47 -4.96 -14.99
N TYR A 127 -2.87 -5.17 -13.82
CA TYR A 127 -1.43 -4.98 -13.63
C TYR A 127 -0.61 -5.89 -14.54
N HIS A 128 -0.96 -7.18 -14.58
CA HIS A 128 -0.24 -8.16 -15.42
C HIS A 128 -0.39 -7.91 -16.91
N GLN A 129 -1.51 -7.35 -17.37
CA GLN A 129 -1.65 -6.92 -18.77
C GLN A 129 -0.63 -5.81 -19.11
N PHE A 130 -0.44 -4.82 -18.23
CA PHE A 130 0.60 -3.81 -18.43
C PHE A 130 2.00 -4.41 -18.45
N VAL A 131 2.32 -5.30 -17.51
CA VAL A 131 3.63 -5.99 -17.48
C VAL A 131 3.86 -6.77 -18.78
N GLN A 132 2.85 -7.45 -19.28
CA GLN A 132 2.95 -8.32 -20.46
C GLN A 132 3.04 -7.54 -21.78
N TYR A 133 2.29 -6.44 -21.93
CA TYR A 133 2.09 -5.81 -23.24
C TYR A 133 2.76 -4.44 -23.40
N SER A 134 3.28 -3.84 -22.33
CA SER A 134 3.90 -2.50 -22.42
C SER A 134 5.32 -2.51 -22.99
N GLY A 135 6.09 -3.58 -22.80
CA GLY A 135 7.52 -3.59 -23.09
C GLY A 135 8.31 -2.54 -22.27
N ARG A 136 7.73 -2.00 -21.20
CA ARG A 136 8.33 -1.02 -20.30
C ARG A 136 8.35 -1.55 -18.88
N PRO A 137 9.25 -1.08 -18.00
CA PRO A 137 9.13 -1.33 -16.58
C PRO A 137 7.82 -0.81 -16.03
N VAL A 138 7.14 -1.66 -15.23
CA VAL A 138 5.85 -1.36 -14.62
C VAL A 138 5.93 -1.49 -13.11
N PHE A 139 5.43 -0.51 -12.37
CA PHE A 139 5.33 -0.61 -10.92
C PHE A 139 3.91 -0.36 -10.40
N ALA A 140 3.55 -1.08 -9.36
CA ALA A 140 2.28 -0.92 -8.67
C ALA A 140 2.33 0.33 -7.76
N MET A 141 1.49 1.31 -8.06
CA MET A 141 1.21 2.38 -7.11
C MET A 141 0.20 1.92 -6.04
N GLU A 142 -0.82 1.22 -6.47
CA GLU A 142 -1.77 0.40 -5.71
C GLU A 142 -2.57 -0.43 -6.71
N THR A 143 -2.70 -1.72 -6.44
CA THR A 143 -3.45 -2.64 -7.30
C THR A 143 -4.61 -3.29 -6.56
N ALA A 144 -5.23 -4.29 -7.12
CA ALA A 144 -6.38 -4.94 -6.51
C ALA A 144 -6.07 -5.53 -5.12
N THR A 145 -4.89 -6.15 -4.98
CA THR A 145 -4.54 -6.88 -3.74
C THR A 145 -3.35 -6.32 -2.99
N VAL A 146 -2.58 -5.36 -3.57
CA VAL A 146 -1.36 -4.83 -2.92
C VAL A 146 -1.19 -3.31 -3.08
N HIS A 147 -0.49 -2.71 -2.11
CA HIS A 147 -0.10 -1.29 -2.12
C HIS A 147 1.37 -1.15 -1.67
N PRO A 148 2.34 -1.62 -2.49
CA PRO A 148 3.73 -1.79 -2.04
C PRO A 148 4.43 -0.47 -1.70
N LEU A 149 4.13 0.64 -2.40
CA LEU A 149 4.68 1.95 -2.08
C LEU A 149 4.21 2.47 -0.71
N GLN A 150 2.98 2.13 -0.29
CA GLN A 150 2.50 2.47 1.05
C GLN A 150 3.24 1.65 2.10
N ALA A 151 3.27 0.32 1.94
CA ALA A 151 3.90 -0.56 2.92
C ALA A 151 5.41 -0.29 3.08
N PHE A 152 6.08 0.14 2.01
CA PHE A 152 7.47 0.59 2.13
C PHE A 152 7.59 1.92 2.89
N ALA A 153 6.67 2.86 2.67
CA ALA A 153 6.63 4.09 3.46
C ALA A 153 6.35 3.82 4.95
N ASP A 154 5.48 2.85 5.24
CA ASP A 154 5.18 2.40 6.61
C ASP A 154 6.44 1.83 7.28
N LEU A 155 7.17 0.96 6.58
CA LEU A 155 8.41 0.40 7.09
C LEU A 155 9.51 1.45 7.30
N ILE A 156 9.66 2.42 6.38
CA ILE A 156 10.58 3.57 6.56
C ILE A 156 10.20 4.33 7.84
N THR A 157 8.90 4.55 8.07
CA THR A 157 8.42 5.29 9.24
C THR A 157 8.68 4.54 10.55
N ILE A 158 8.49 3.23 10.55
CA ILE A 158 8.82 2.37 11.70
C ILE A 158 10.33 2.42 11.99
N GLU A 159 11.17 2.25 10.97
CA GLU A 159 12.63 2.30 11.11
C GLU A 159 13.12 3.65 11.66
N GLU A 160 12.52 4.76 11.26
CA GLU A 160 12.86 6.10 11.76
C GLU A 160 12.53 6.32 13.23
N ASN A 161 11.47 5.66 13.73
CA ASN A 161 11.00 5.82 15.12
C ASN A 161 11.43 4.69 16.04
N SER A 162 11.96 3.60 15.50
CA SER A 162 12.52 2.47 16.25
C SER A 162 13.48 1.67 15.38
N PRO A 163 14.76 2.07 15.29
CA PRO A 163 15.73 1.42 14.41
C PRO A 163 15.85 -0.10 14.71
N LEU A 164 15.40 -0.94 13.78
CA LEU A 164 15.27 -2.39 13.98
C LEU A 164 16.63 -3.06 14.20
N ALA A 165 17.65 -2.65 13.43
CA ALA A 165 19.00 -3.18 13.55
C ALA A 165 19.62 -2.84 14.91
N PHE A 166 19.45 -1.61 15.38
CA PHE A 166 20.00 -1.15 16.64
C PHE A 166 19.43 -1.92 17.85
N ARG A 167 18.11 -2.17 17.86
CA ARG A 167 17.50 -2.95 18.96
C ARG A 167 18.07 -4.35 19.10
N ARG A 168 18.41 -5.01 18.00
CA ARG A 168 19.07 -6.34 18.04
C ARG A 168 20.50 -6.28 18.55
N GLU A 169 21.27 -5.31 18.08
CA GLU A 169 22.67 -5.16 18.50
C GLU A 169 22.82 -4.95 20.00
N VAL A 170 21.86 -4.27 20.62
CA VAL A 170 21.84 -4.06 22.09
C VAL A 170 21.14 -5.18 22.86
N GLY A 171 20.76 -6.30 22.19
CA GLY A 171 20.06 -7.42 22.82
C GLY A 171 18.65 -7.10 23.27
N GLY A 172 18.03 -6.07 22.67
CA GLY A 172 16.67 -5.63 22.97
C GLY A 172 15.61 -6.58 22.42
N LYS A 173 14.37 -6.47 22.97
CA LYS A 173 13.20 -7.18 22.48
C LYS A 173 12.86 -6.68 21.06
N ALA A 174 12.38 -7.57 20.19
CA ALA A 174 11.90 -7.21 18.87
C ALA A 174 10.79 -6.13 18.97
N VAL A 175 10.75 -5.25 18.00
CA VAL A 175 9.69 -4.23 17.89
C VAL A 175 8.37 -4.93 17.60
N LYS A 176 7.36 -4.72 18.45
CA LYS A 176 6.03 -5.29 18.26
C LYS A 176 5.16 -4.34 17.44
N VAL A 177 4.73 -4.81 16.28
CA VAL A 177 3.88 -4.09 15.33
C VAL A 177 2.54 -4.81 15.23
N VAL A 178 1.44 -4.08 15.44
CA VAL A 178 0.09 -4.63 15.36
C VAL A 178 -0.67 -4.00 14.21
N LEU A 179 -1.15 -4.82 13.28
CA LEU A 179 -2.17 -4.45 12.30
C LEU A 179 -3.54 -4.73 12.91
N THR A 180 -4.33 -3.70 13.15
CA THR A 180 -5.70 -3.85 13.66
C THR A 180 -6.74 -3.49 12.61
N TRP A 181 -7.75 -4.36 12.47
CA TRP A 181 -8.97 -3.99 11.77
C TRP A 181 -9.68 -2.84 12.53
N ALA A 182 -10.42 -2.01 11.80
CA ALA A 182 -11.25 -0.96 12.39
C ALA A 182 -12.54 -0.77 11.56
N PRO A 183 -13.66 -0.30 12.14
CA PRO A 183 -14.94 -0.20 11.45
C PRO A 183 -14.95 0.85 10.35
N HIS A 184 -15.78 0.62 9.31
CA HIS A 184 -15.97 1.55 8.21
C HIS A 184 -17.34 1.30 7.54
N PRO A 185 -18.07 2.36 7.06
CA PRO A 185 -19.41 2.21 6.49
C PRO A 185 -19.42 1.70 5.04
N ARG A 186 -18.25 1.51 4.42
CA ARG A 186 -18.12 1.01 3.06
C ARG A 186 -17.11 -0.13 3.04
N ALA A 187 -17.33 -1.10 2.16
CA ALA A 187 -16.33 -2.12 1.87
C ALA A 187 -15.07 -1.47 1.25
N LEU A 188 -13.91 -1.83 1.79
CA LEU A 188 -12.61 -1.37 1.30
C LEU A 188 -11.77 -2.56 0.85
N PRO A 189 -10.89 -2.37 -0.17
CA PRO A 189 -9.96 -3.41 -0.63
C PRO A 189 -9.00 -3.89 0.47
N GLN A 190 -8.49 -5.10 0.29
CA GLN A 190 -7.47 -5.70 1.16
C GLN A 190 -6.03 -5.27 0.79
N ALA A 191 -5.84 -4.45 -0.24
CA ALA A 191 -4.53 -4.08 -0.79
C ALA A 191 -3.55 -3.53 0.27
N VAL A 192 -4.01 -2.64 1.13
CA VAL A 192 -3.16 -2.04 2.19
C VAL A 192 -2.81 -3.08 3.27
N PRO A 193 -3.76 -3.76 3.93
CA PRO A 193 -3.41 -4.73 4.97
C PRO A 193 -2.60 -5.92 4.42
N ASN A 194 -2.86 -6.39 3.20
CA ASN A 194 -2.06 -7.43 2.57
C ASN A 194 -0.60 -7.01 2.40
N SER A 195 -0.36 -5.83 1.82
CA SER A 195 1.00 -5.33 1.66
C SER A 195 1.67 -5.04 3.00
N PHE A 196 0.96 -4.42 3.94
CA PHE A 196 1.52 -4.18 5.27
C PHE A 196 1.98 -5.49 5.91
N ALA A 197 1.15 -6.54 5.86
CA ALA A 197 1.51 -7.85 6.40
C ALA A 197 2.75 -8.45 5.71
N GLN A 198 2.81 -8.46 4.38
CA GLN A 198 3.98 -8.96 3.65
C GLN A 198 5.28 -8.22 4.02
N TRP A 199 5.22 -6.90 4.19
CA TRP A 199 6.39 -6.10 4.51
C TRP A 199 6.83 -6.27 5.97
N MET A 200 5.87 -6.38 6.91
CA MET A 200 6.19 -6.65 8.31
C MET A 200 6.75 -8.06 8.52
N LEU A 201 6.25 -9.07 7.80
CA LEU A 201 6.78 -10.43 7.81
C LEU A 201 8.19 -10.53 7.19
N ALA A 202 8.50 -9.68 6.20
CA ALA A 202 9.84 -9.60 5.62
C ALA A 202 10.80 -8.76 6.48
N ALA A 203 10.28 -7.88 7.30
CA ALA A 203 11.04 -7.11 8.27
C ALA A 203 11.22 -7.92 9.55
N ASP A 204 12.13 -7.48 10.39
CA ASP A 204 12.48 -8.18 11.60
C ASP A 204 11.73 -7.62 12.81
N VAL A 205 10.42 -7.78 12.80
CA VAL A 205 9.49 -7.32 13.83
C VAL A 205 8.67 -8.46 14.42
N ASP A 206 8.17 -8.28 15.63
CA ASP A 206 7.14 -9.14 16.22
C ASP A 206 5.78 -8.66 15.69
N PHE A 207 5.27 -9.36 14.65
CA PHE A 207 4.11 -8.92 13.91
C PHE A 207 2.84 -9.67 14.33
N VAL A 208 1.81 -8.91 14.70
CA VAL A 208 0.49 -9.42 15.09
C VAL A 208 -0.59 -8.79 14.22
N ILE A 209 -1.56 -9.60 13.79
CA ILE A 209 -2.77 -9.14 13.10
C ILE A 209 -3.95 -9.37 14.03
N THR A 210 -4.81 -8.37 14.19
CA THR A 210 -6.06 -8.51 14.97
C THR A 210 -7.25 -7.99 14.17
N HIS A 211 -8.31 -8.79 14.12
CA HIS A 211 -9.53 -8.53 13.38
C HIS A 211 -10.69 -9.39 13.89
N PRO A 212 -11.96 -9.01 13.64
CA PRO A 212 -13.10 -9.88 13.90
C PRO A 212 -13.07 -11.13 13.02
N GLU A 213 -13.71 -12.21 13.47
CA GLU A 213 -13.89 -13.42 12.65
C GLU A 213 -14.56 -13.10 11.29
N GLY A 214 -14.09 -13.77 10.24
CA GLY A 214 -14.54 -13.57 8.86
C GLY A 214 -13.78 -12.50 8.08
N TYR A 215 -12.83 -11.80 8.71
CA TYR A 215 -11.93 -10.84 8.04
C TYR A 215 -10.50 -11.36 7.90
N GLU A 216 -10.29 -12.68 7.98
CA GLU A 216 -8.99 -13.34 7.79
C GLU A 216 -8.40 -12.99 6.43
N LEU A 217 -7.21 -12.38 6.43
CA LEU A 217 -6.49 -12.07 5.18
C LEU A 217 -6.01 -13.38 4.52
N ASP A 218 -5.84 -13.33 3.18
CA ASP A 218 -5.42 -14.51 2.42
C ASP A 218 -4.03 -15.00 2.88
N PRO A 219 -3.88 -16.32 3.14
CA PRO A 219 -2.59 -16.92 3.52
C PRO A 219 -1.42 -16.56 2.61
N LYS A 220 -1.68 -16.26 1.33
CA LYS A 220 -0.68 -15.76 0.37
C LYS A 220 0.09 -14.53 0.90
N PHE A 221 -0.56 -13.71 1.74
CA PHE A 221 0.03 -12.46 2.25
C PHE A 221 0.44 -12.53 3.72
N VAL A 222 -0.15 -13.46 4.49
CA VAL A 222 -0.02 -13.47 5.96
C VAL A 222 0.57 -14.75 6.53
N ALA A 223 1.03 -15.68 5.69
CA ALA A 223 1.61 -16.93 6.17
C ALA A 223 2.79 -16.66 7.12
N GLY A 224 2.65 -17.14 8.36
CA GLY A 224 3.63 -16.90 9.43
C GLY A 224 3.29 -15.74 10.39
N ALA A 225 2.26 -14.93 10.10
CA ALA A 225 1.79 -13.92 11.05
C ALA A 225 1.06 -14.57 12.23
N HIS A 226 1.22 -13.97 13.41
CA HIS A 226 0.38 -14.29 14.55
C HIS A 226 -0.96 -13.55 14.42
N VAL A 227 -2.08 -14.30 14.48
CA VAL A 227 -3.44 -13.73 14.50
C VAL A 227 -3.99 -13.82 15.91
N GLU A 228 -4.44 -12.69 16.46
CA GLU A 228 -5.10 -12.60 17.76
C GLU A 228 -6.47 -11.92 17.59
N TYR A 229 -7.53 -12.60 17.94
CA TYR A 229 -8.90 -12.09 17.80
C TYR A 229 -9.33 -11.15 18.94
N ASP A 230 -8.62 -11.19 20.06
CA ASP A 230 -8.79 -10.26 21.18
C ASP A 230 -7.89 -9.03 20.96
N GLN A 231 -8.50 -7.91 20.59
CA GLN A 231 -7.77 -6.67 20.29
C GLN A 231 -6.93 -6.20 21.49
N ARG A 232 -7.40 -6.37 22.72
CA ARG A 232 -6.66 -6.00 23.93
C ARG A 232 -5.37 -6.81 24.05
N LYS A 233 -5.45 -8.13 23.91
CA LYS A 233 -4.25 -9.00 23.94
C LYS A 233 -3.29 -8.69 22.82
N ALA A 234 -3.81 -8.39 21.62
CA ALA A 234 -2.96 -7.97 20.49
C ALA A 234 -2.18 -6.69 20.82
N PHE A 235 -2.82 -5.71 21.49
CA PHE A 235 -2.22 -4.40 21.80
C PHE A 235 -1.24 -4.45 22.98
N GLU A 236 -1.34 -5.41 23.90
CA GLU A 236 -0.44 -5.52 25.05
C GLU A 236 1.03 -5.51 24.62
N GLY A 237 1.77 -4.48 25.08
CA GLY A 237 3.20 -4.31 24.80
C GLY A 237 3.55 -3.96 23.36
N ALA A 238 2.58 -3.53 22.52
CA ALA A 238 2.85 -3.05 21.17
C ALA A 238 3.65 -1.74 21.19
N ASP A 239 4.55 -1.59 20.23
CA ASP A 239 5.31 -0.36 19.96
C ASP A 239 4.69 0.46 18.82
N PHE A 240 3.97 -0.21 17.90
CA PHE A 240 3.24 0.43 16.80
C PHE A 240 1.87 -0.20 16.61
N ILE A 241 0.84 0.65 16.43
CA ILE A 241 -0.52 0.27 16.06
C ILE A 241 -0.85 0.83 14.69
N TYR A 242 -1.03 -0.05 13.72
CA TYR A 242 -1.49 0.32 12.37
C TYR A 242 -2.97 -0.04 12.22
N ALA A 243 -3.83 0.97 12.22
CA ALA A 243 -5.27 0.75 12.08
C ALA A 243 -5.69 0.80 10.60
N LYS A 244 -6.50 -0.16 10.16
CA LYS A 244 -7.03 -0.17 8.80
C LYS A 244 -8.35 -0.94 8.72
N ASN A 245 -9.30 -0.44 7.93
CA ASN A 245 -10.45 -1.23 7.53
C ASN A 245 -10.16 -2.05 6.28
N TRP A 246 -10.73 -3.23 6.19
CA TRP A 246 -10.87 -4.02 4.96
C TRP A 246 -12.15 -4.84 4.98
N SER A 247 -12.71 -5.10 3.80
CA SER A 247 -13.88 -5.98 3.60
C SER A 247 -13.47 -7.45 3.70
N CYS A 248 -14.46 -8.34 3.82
CA CYS A 248 -14.25 -9.78 3.86
C CYS A 248 -13.40 -10.24 2.65
N PRO A 249 -12.25 -10.92 2.88
CA PRO A 249 -11.41 -11.40 1.78
C PRO A 249 -11.92 -12.69 1.11
N GLY A 250 -13.01 -13.26 1.59
CA GLY A 250 -13.58 -14.49 1.04
C GLY A 250 -12.71 -15.74 1.23
N VAL A 251 -11.88 -15.77 2.29
CA VAL A 251 -10.99 -16.91 2.56
C VAL A 251 -11.77 -18.08 3.13
N THR A 252 -12.53 -17.82 4.18
CA THR A 252 -13.35 -18.82 4.87
C THR A 252 -14.73 -19.00 4.22
N ARG A 253 -15.26 -17.93 3.63
CA ARG A 253 -16.55 -17.86 2.95
C ARG A 253 -16.40 -17.10 1.62
N PRO A 254 -16.12 -17.80 0.50
CA PRO A 254 -15.92 -17.16 -0.82
C PRO A 254 -17.09 -16.29 -1.28
N GLU A 255 -18.32 -16.67 -0.92
CA GLU A 255 -19.55 -15.93 -1.24
C GLU A 255 -19.66 -14.56 -0.55
N ASP A 256 -18.84 -14.32 0.48
CA ASP A 256 -18.79 -13.07 1.23
C ASP A 256 -17.66 -12.14 0.77
N TYR A 257 -16.93 -12.51 -0.27
CA TYR A 257 -15.87 -11.64 -0.82
C TYR A 257 -16.37 -10.21 -1.06
N GLY A 258 -15.60 -9.24 -0.58
CA GLY A 258 -15.90 -7.83 -0.74
C GLY A 258 -17.03 -7.29 0.14
N LYS A 259 -17.67 -8.12 0.96
CA LYS A 259 -18.77 -7.68 1.82
C LYS A 259 -18.28 -7.11 3.16
N ILE A 260 -19.12 -6.28 3.76
CA ILE A 260 -19.07 -5.92 5.19
C ILE A 260 -19.93 -6.96 5.91
N LEU A 261 -19.31 -7.76 6.79
CA LEU A 261 -19.99 -8.87 7.47
C LEU A 261 -20.86 -8.43 8.65
N HIS A 262 -20.56 -7.27 9.22
CA HIS A 262 -21.24 -6.75 10.40
C HIS A 262 -21.64 -5.30 10.21
N ASP A 263 -22.79 -4.91 10.74
CA ASP A 263 -23.11 -3.49 10.84
C ASP A 263 -22.01 -2.77 11.64
N TYR A 264 -21.40 -1.77 11.02
CA TYR A 264 -20.29 -1.04 11.62
C TYR A 264 -20.66 -0.38 12.96
N HIS A 265 -21.93 -0.06 13.19
CA HIS A 265 -22.40 0.46 14.48
C HIS A 265 -22.16 -0.52 15.64
N HIS A 266 -22.30 -1.82 15.38
CA HIS A 266 -22.03 -2.86 16.37
C HIS A 266 -20.52 -3.12 16.55
N MET A 267 -19.70 -2.63 15.62
CA MET A 267 -18.26 -2.83 15.61
C MET A 267 -17.47 -1.62 16.12
N MET A 268 -18.14 -0.60 16.64
CA MET A 268 -17.47 0.62 17.11
C MET A 268 -16.51 0.41 18.28
N HIS A 269 -16.61 -0.71 18.97
CA HIS A 269 -15.63 -1.11 19.99
C HIS A 269 -14.24 -1.49 19.41
N TRP A 270 -14.11 -1.58 18.09
CA TRP A 270 -12.82 -1.72 17.39
C TRP A 270 -12.18 -0.37 17.01
N THR A 271 -12.86 0.75 17.30
CA THR A 271 -12.30 2.09 17.07
C THR A 271 -11.11 2.30 17.99
N VAL A 272 -9.96 2.67 17.43
CA VAL A 272 -8.77 2.94 18.23
C VAL A 272 -8.95 4.28 18.96
N ASP A 273 -9.03 4.24 20.29
CA ASP A 273 -9.17 5.40 21.17
C ASP A 273 -8.06 5.42 22.24
N ALA A 274 -8.13 6.37 23.15
CA ALA A 274 -7.14 6.52 24.22
C ALA A 274 -7.08 5.32 25.17
N GLU A 275 -8.23 4.66 25.43
CA GLU A 275 -8.27 3.45 26.23
C GLU A 275 -7.48 2.32 25.55
N HIS A 276 -7.73 2.08 24.25
CA HIS A 276 -6.98 1.09 23.45
C HIS A 276 -5.48 1.39 23.43
N MET A 277 -5.09 2.65 23.25
CA MET A 277 -3.68 3.04 23.25
C MET A 277 -3.03 2.86 24.64
N SER A 278 -3.80 2.94 25.72
CA SER A 278 -3.29 2.69 27.10
C SER A 278 -2.87 1.24 27.35
N TRP A 279 -3.33 0.28 26.55
CA TRP A 279 -2.93 -1.13 26.64
C TRP A 279 -1.56 -1.41 26.04
N THR A 280 -1.00 -0.47 25.28
CA THR A 280 0.25 -0.60 24.54
C THR A 280 1.48 -0.19 25.37
N ASN A 281 2.65 -0.33 24.79
CA ASN A 281 3.92 0.20 25.31
C ASN A 281 4.15 1.65 24.85
N ASN A 282 3.19 2.56 25.13
CA ASN A 282 3.21 3.93 24.59
C ASN A 282 3.39 3.96 23.07
N ALA A 283 2.62 3.13 22.36
CA ALA A 283 2.78 2.88 20.94
C ALA A 283 2.57 4.12 20.08
N HIS A 284 3.26 4.16 18.96
CA HIS A 284 2.96 5.05 17.86
C HIS A 284 1.72 4.60 17.10
N PHE A 285 0.82 5.54 16.79
CA PHE A 285 -0.35 5.30 15.94
C PHE A 285 -0.02 5.58 14.48
N MET A 286 -0.44 4.68 13.58
CA MET A 286 -0.23 4.75 12.13
C MET A 286 -1.51 4.47 11.35
N HIS A 287 -1.66 5.11 10.19
CA HIS A 287 -2.75 4.88 9.23
C HIS A 287 -2.43 5.52 7.88
N CYS A 288 -2.57 4.79 6.79
CA CYS A 288 -2.23 5.24 5.41
C CYS A 288 -3.01 6.46 4.89
N LEU A 289 -4.02 6.93 5.60
CA LEU A 289 -4.95 7.97 5.15
C LEU A 289 -5.61 7.66 3.77
N PRO A 290 -6.83 8.15 3.47
CA PRO A 290 -7.68 8.96 4.35
C PRO A 290 -8.23 8.15 5.52
N VAL A 291 -8.46 8.81 6.65
CA VAL A 291 -9.02 8.21 7.85
C VAL A 291 -10.39 8.82 8.18
N ARG A 292 -11.29 8.05 8.75
CA ARG A 292 -12.55 8.52 9.29
C ARG A 292 -12.41 8.67 10.81
N ARG A 293 -12.32 9.91 11.26
CA ARG A 293 -12.29 10.26 12.68
C ARG A 293 -13.59 9.85 13.39
N GLY A 294 -13.48 9.41 14.63
CA GLY A 294 -14.60 8.91 15.41
C GLY A 294 -15.13 7.54 14.94
N MET A 295 -14.45 6.92 13.98
CA MET A 295 -14.82 5.60 13.44
C MET A 295 -13.62 4.65 13.41
N ILE A 296 -12.56 4.97 12.70
CA ILE A 296 -11.32 4.18 12.72
C ILE A 296 -10.49 4.52 13.95
N VAL A 297 -10.41 5.81 14.27
CA VAL A 297 -9.60 6.36 15.34
C VAL A 297 -10.26 7.62 15.89
N THR A 298 -10.11 7.90 17.17
CA THR A 298 -10.60 9.13 17.80
C THR A 298 -9.66 10.32 17.51
N ASP A 299 -10.19 11.54 17.68
CA ASP A 299 -9.41 12.76 17.52
C ASP A 299 -8.22 12.81 18.47
N GLU A 300 -8.42 12.42 19.71
CA GLU A 300 -7.38 12.38 20.73
C GLU A 300 -6.17 11.54 20.32
N VAL A 301 -6.38 10.37 19.71
CA VAL A 301 -5.29 9.49 19.28
C VAL A 301 -4.61 9.99 18.01
N ILE A 302 -5.36 10.43 17.00
CA ILE A 302 -4.76 10.86 15.74
C ILE A 302 -4.01 12.20 15.86
N GLU A 303 -4.38 13.04 16.84
CA GLU A 303 -3.72 14.33 17.13
C GLU A 303 -2.64 14.21 18.21
N ALA A 304 -2.46 13.04 18.81
CA ALA A 304 -1.44 12.82 19.83
C ALA A 304 -0.02 12.99 19.25
N PRO A 305 0.96 13.39 20.07
CA PRO A 305 2.37 13.44 19.65
C PRO A 305 2.94 12.10 19.18
N THR A 306 2.31 10.99 19.59
CA THR A 306 2.67 9.62 19.15
C THR A 306 2.06 9.22 17.80
N SER A 307 1.23 10.07 17.20
CA SER A 307 0.65 9.81 15.89
C SER A 307 1.68 10.08 14.77
N LEU A 308 1.91 9.08 13.93
CA LEU A 308 2.86 9.15 12.82
C LEU A 308 2.18 9.27 11.45
N VAL A 309 0.87 9.51 11.38
CA VAL A 309 0.11 9.55 10.10
C VAL A 309 0.65 10.58 9.10
N ILE A 310 1.20 11.70 9.56
CA ILE A 310 1.79 12.73 8.67
C ILE A 310 3.19 12.36 8.23
N PRO A 311 4.14 11.97 9.12
CA PRO A 311 5.44 11.41 8.72
C PRO A 311 5.32 10.22 7.76
N GLU A 312 4.40 9.28 8.04
CA GLU A 312 4.07 8.12 7.19
C GLU A 312 3.64 8.57 5.80
N ALA A 313 2.70 9.50 5.70
CA ALA A 313 2.25 10.04 4.42
C ALA A 313 3.38 10.77 3.65
N ALA A 314 4.28 11.45 4.35
CA ALA A 314 5.45 12.12 3.76
C ALA A 314 6.48 11.11 3.21
N ASN A 315 6.67 9.99 3.89
CA ASN A 315 7.59 8.92 3.46
C ASN A 315 7.14 8.21 2.16
N ARG A 316 5.92 8.43 1.67
CA ARG A 316 5.46 7.96 0.36
C ARG A 316 6.27 8.52 -0.80
N GLU A 317 6.73 9.76 -0.72
CA GLU A 317 7.64 10.34 -1.71
C GLU A 317 8.98 9.60 -1.70
N ILE A 318 9.51 9.30 -0.52
CA ILE A 318 10.79 8.60 -0.35
C ILE A 318 10.70 7.18 -0.91
N SER A 319 9.65 6.43 -0.55
CA SER A 319 9.43 5.08 -1.04
C SER A 319 9.34 5.02 -2.57
N ALA A 320 8.57 5.93 -3.18
CA ALA A 320 8.47 6.04 -4.64
C ALA A 320 9.82 6.42 -5.28
N THR A 321 10.61 7.31 -4.64
CA THR A 321 11.93 7.72 -5.16
C THR A 321 12.90 6.54 -5.18
N VAL A 322 12.94 5.71 -4.13
CA VAL A 322 13.80 4.50 -4.10
C VAL A 322 13.41 3.54 -5.23
N VAL A 323 12.13 3.26 -5.40
CA VAL A 323 11.64 2.35 -6.45
C VAL A 323 11.97 2.87 -7.84
N LEU A 324 11.64 4.13 -8.13
CA LEU A 324 11.95 4.76 -9.44
C LEU A 324 13.46 4.84 -9.71
N LYS A 325 14.27 5.17 -8.70
CA LYS A 325 15.73 5.16 -8.81
C LYS A 325 16.24 3.77 -9.22
N ARG A 326 15.76 2.71 -8.58
CA ARG A 326 16.17 1.33 -8.90
C ARG A 326 15.74 0.90 -10.30
N ILE A 327 14.55 1.31 -10.76
CA ILE A 327 14.10 1.08 -12.15
C ILE A 327 15.01 1.84 -13.11
N LEU A 328 15.22 3.14 -12.89
CA LEU A 328 16.06 3.98 -13.76
C LEU A 328 17.50 3.47 -13.88
N THR A 329 18.05 2.89 -12.81
CA THR A 329 19.41 2.33 -12.82
C THR A 329 19.55 1.09 -13.73
N THR A 330 18.44 0.47 -14.12
CA THR A 330 18.40 -0.73 -14.99
C THR A 330 17.94 -0.42 -16.43
N LEU A 331 17.56 0.83 -16.74
CA LEU A 331 17.22 1.33 -18.07
C LEU A 331 18.46 1.80 -18.83
#